data_94cdfcca4fd2bd3c564dd69a04f25449
#
_entry.id   94cdfcca4fd2bd3c564dd69a04f25449
#
_cell.length_a   1.000
_cell.length_b   1.000
_cell.length_c   1.000
_cell.angle_alpha   90.00
_cell.angle_beta   90.00
_cell.angle_gamma   90.00
#
_symmetry.space_group_name_H-M   'P 1'
#
loop_
_entity.id
_entity.type
_entity.pdbx_description
1 polymer ?
#
loop_
_entity_poly.entity_id
_entity_poly.type
_entity_poly.pdbx_seq_one_letter_code
_entity_poly.pdbx_strand_id
1 'polypeptide(L)'
;MKVGLVLEGGGMRGLYTAGVLDAFLEAGIKVDGVVSVSAGALFGVNYLSNQPKRALRYNKRFMGDRRYMSFWSWLTTGNFVNKEFSYYKVPMELDVFDQDAFAESGVPFYVVATDIKTGKPDYIKIDHVFEQMEALRASSALPLVSEIVEYKGKRYMDGGLADSLPIDFMENMEFDKLIVVLTRPKGCLLYTSPSPR
;
A
#
# COMPACT_ATOMS: atom_id res chain seq x y z
N MET A 1 -13.96 -12.52 -18.38
CA MET A 1 -14.19 -11.19 -17.79
C MET A 1 -13.05 -10.91 -16.85
N LYS A 2 -12.21 -9.91 -17.16
CA LYS A 2 -11.07 -9.51 -16.35
C LYS A 2 -11.48 -8.43 -15.34
N VAL A 3 -11.10 -8.61 -14.09
CA VAL A 3 -11.46 -7.72 -12.99
C VAL A 3 -10.21 -7.05 -12.45
N GLY A 4 -10.15 -5.73 -12.50
CA GLY A 4 -9.12 -4.92 -11.86
C GLY A 4 -9.55 -4.48 -10.46
N LEU A 5 -8.59 -4.36 -9.54
CA LEU A 5 -8.79 -3.90 -8.17
C LEU A 5 -7.98 -2.63 -7.91
N VAL A 6 -8.64 -1.58 -7.46
CA VAL A 6 -8.04 -0.31 -7.07
C VAL A 6 -8.16 -0.13 -5.56
N LEU A 7 -7.03 0.05 -4.88
CA LEU A 7 -6.97 0.21 -3.42
C LEU A 7 -6.51 1.63 -3.06
N GLU A 8 -7.45 2.44 -2.53
CA GLU A 8 -7.15 3.79 -2.07
C GLU A 8 -6.18 3.79 -0.88
N GLY A 9 -5.31 4.78 -0.82
CA GLY A 9 -4.50 5.08 0.35
C GLY A 9 -5.33 5.61 1.53
N GLY A 10 -4.78 5.60 2.74
CA GLY A 10 -5.54 6.13 3.86
C GLY A 10 -4.91 5.98 5.25
N GLY A 11 -3.65 5.59 5.35
CA GLY A 11 -3.01 5.33 6.64
C GLY A 11 -3.81 4.29 7.44
N MET A 12 -4.12 4.57 8.68
CA MET A 12 -4.89 3.65 9.54
C MET A 12 -6.33 3.37 9.06
N ARG A 13 -6.93 4.25 8.22
CA ARG A 13 -8.22 3.95 7.58
C ARG A 13 -8.15 2.76 6.62
N GLY A 14 -6.96 2.45 6.10
CA GLY A 14 -6.71 1.26 5.29
C GLY A 14 -7.02 -0.07 5.99
N LEU A 15 -7.17 -0.11 7.32
CA LEU A 15 -7.67 -1.30 8.01
C LEU A 15 -9.08 -1.70 7.54
N TYR A 16 -9.89 -0.75 7.05
CA TYR A 16 -11.13 -1.08 6.33
C TYR A 16 -10.84 -1.86 5.06
N THR A 17 -9.87 -1.41 4.26
CA THR A 17 -9.41 -2.14 3.06
C THR A 17 -8.94 -3.55 3.41
N ALA A 18 -8.16 -3.71 4.49
CA ALA A 18 -7.74 -5.03 4.95
C ALA A 18 -8.93 -5.94 5.26
N GLY A 19 -9.99 -5.41 5.91
CA GLY A 19 -11.21 -6.17 6.19
C GLY A 19 -11.98 -6.56 4.92
N VAL A 20 -12.04 -5.68 3.91
CA VAL A 20 -12.65 -5.99 2.61
C VAL A 20 -11.86 -7.09 1.89
N LEU A 21 -10.53 -7.01 1.90
CA LEU A 21 -9.66 -8.01 1.27
C LEU A 21 -9.76 -9.38 1.97
N ASP A 22 -9.87 -9.40 3.29
CA ASP A 22 -10.13 -10.62 4.06
C ASP A 22 -11.48 -11.24 3.66
N ALA A 23 -12.54 -10.43 3.51
CA ALA A 23 -13.84 -10.91 3.04
C ALA A 23 -13.77 -11.43 1.60
N PHE A 24 -12.93 -10.83 0.72
CA PHE A 24 -12.70 -11.35 -0.63
C PHE A 24 -12.04 -12.73 -0.60
N LEU A 25 -11.04 -12.92 0.26
CA LEU A 25 -10.40 -14.22 0.45
C LEU A 25 -11.41 -15.27 0.96
N GLU A 26 -12.21 -14.92 1.96
CA GLU A 26 -13.24 -15.81 2.53
C GLU A 26 -14.33 -16.17 1.49
N ALA A 27 -14.69 -15.24 0.61
CA ALA A 27 -15.66 -15.45 -0.47
C ALA A 27 -15.07 -16.07 -1.75
N GLY A 28 -13.75 -16.30 -1.79
CA GLY A 28 -13.06 -16.84 -2.98
C GLY A 28 -13.08 -15.87 -4.17
N ILE A 29 -13.24 -14.56 -3.94
CA ILE A 29 -13.20 -13.52 -4.97
C ILE A 29 -11.75 -13.36 -5.44
N LYS A 30 -11.53 -13.48 -6.75
CA LYS A 30 -10.25 -13.30 -7.41
C LYS A 30 -10.28 -12.09 -8.34
N VAL A 31 -9.13 -11.45 -8.54
CA VAL A 31 -8.93 -10.34 -9.44
C VAL A 31 -7.77 -10.61 -10.39
N ASP A 32 -7.74 -9.93 -11.53
CA ASP A 32 -6.76 -10.15 -12.60
C ASP A 32 -5.66 -9.07 -12.62
N GLY A 33 -5.76 -8.07 -11.76
CA GLY A 33 -4.74 -7.04 -11.58
C GLY A 33 -5.08 -6.11 -10.42
N VAL A 34 -4.06 -5.55 -9.76
CA VAL A 34 -4.21 -4.65 -8.62
C VAL A 34 -3.35 -3.42 -8.79
N VAL A 35 -3.91 -2.25 -8.54
CA VAL A 35 -3.16 -1.01 -8.29
C VAL A 35 -3.50 -0.48 -6.90
N SER A 36 -2.51 0.02 -6.21
CA SER A 36 -2.65 0.34 -4.79
C SER A 36 -1.81 1.54 -4.37
N VAL A 37 -2.26 2.24 -3.34
CA VAL A 37 -1.61 3.44 -2.83
C VAL A 37 -1.40 3.32 -1.32
N SER A 38 -0.20 3.64 -0.82
CA SER A 38 0.06 3.82 0.61
C SER A 38 -0.36 2.58 1.43
N ALA A 39 -1.25 2.74 2.40
CA ALA A 39 -1.78 1.63 3.19
C ALA A 39 -2.45 0.55 2.33
N GLY A 40 -3.10 0.93 1.21
CA GLY A 40 -3.65 -0.02 0.25
C GLY A 40 -2.59 -0.95 -0.33
N ALA A 41 -1.36 -0.43 -0.57
CA ALA A 41 -0.23 -1.22 -1.04
C ALA A 41 0.23 -2.24 0.02
N LEU A 42 0.40 -1.78 1.27
CA LEU A 42 0.86 -2.62 2.38
C LEU A 42 -0.14 -3.72 2.76
N PHE A 43 -1.43 -3.51 2.50
CA PHE A 43 -2.47 -4.50 2.79
C PHE A 43 -2.79 -5.37 1.58
N GLY A 44 -2.71 -4.82 0.37
CA GLY A 44 -2.96 -5.54 -0.88
C GLY A 44 -2.04 -6.73 -1.11
N VAL A 45 -0.77 -6.64 -0.71
CA VAL A 45 0.17 -7.77 -0.80
C VAL A 45 -0.29 -9.00 -0.01
N ASN A 46 -0.99 -8.79 1.14
CA ASN A 46 -1.49 -9.91 1.95
C ASN A 46 -2.68 -10.63 1.30
N TYR A 47 -3.47 -9.92 0.50
CA TYR A 47 -4.53 -10.53 -0.29
C TYR A 47 -3.95 -11.45 -1.37
N LEU A 48 -2.95 -10.98 -2.12
CA LEU A 48 -2.32 -11.78 -3.17
C LEU A 48 -1.48 -12.94 -2.64
N SER A 49 -0.90 -12.81 -1.44
CA SER A 49 -0.21 -13.92 -0.75
C SER A 49 -1.15 -14.87 -0.02
N ASN A 50 -2.47 -14.71 -0.19
CA ASN A 50 -3.49 -15.54 0.48
C ASN A 50 -3.29 -15.66 2.00
N GLN A 51 -2.95 -14.55 2.65
CA GLN A 51 -2.72 -14.48 4.10
C GLN A 51 -3.86 -13.71 4.81
N PRO A 52 -5.04 -14.32 5.02
CA PRO A 52 -6.18 -13.67 5.64
C PRO A 52 -5.84 -13.19 7.05
N LYS A 53 -6.39 -12.04 7.41
CA LYS A 53 -6.24 -11.40 8.74
C LYS A 53 -4.81 -11.02 9.12
N ARG A 54 -3.80 -11.26 8.26
CA ARG A 54 -2.42 -10.91 8.55
C ARG A 54 -2.25 -9.42 8.80
N ALA A 55 -2.81 -8.56 7.93
CA ALA A 55 -2.75 -7.11 8.09
C ALA A 55 -3.32 -6.66 9.44
N LEU A 56 -4.48 -7.16 9.82
CA LEU A 56 -5.11 -6.84 11.11
C LEU A 56 -4.29 -7.40 12.29
N ARG A 57 -3.74 -8.63 12.15
CA ARG A 57 -3.00 -9.32 13.22
C ARG A 57 -1.73 -8.56 13.61
N TYR A 58 -0.87 -8.20 12.65
CA TYR A 58 0.37 -7.50 13.00
C TYR A 58 0.09 -6.06 13.46
N ASN A 59 -0.90 -5.37 12.87
CA ASN A 59 -1.29 -4.04 13.36
C ASN A 59 -1.77 -4.09 14.81
N LYS A 60 -2.65 -5.02 15.17
CA LYS A 60 -3.10 -5.19 16.57
C LYS A 60 -1.96 -5.58 17.51
N ARG A 61 -1.07 -6.48 17.07
CA ARG A 61 0.03 -6.97 17.89
C ARG A 61 1.03 -5.87 18.24
N PHE A 62 1.31 -4.98 17.28
CA PHE A 62 2.37 -3.98 17.43
C PHE A 62 1.84 -2.56 17.67
N MET A 63 0.52 -2.36 17.71
CA MET A 63 -0.07 -1.07 18.08
C MET A 63 0.36 -0.71 19.52
N GLY A 64 0.99 0.48 19.67
CA GLY A 64 1.57 0.91 20.94
C GLY A 64 3.03 0.49 21.17
N ASP A 65 3.60 -0.37 20.35
CA ASP A 65 5.04 -0.65 20.38
C ASP A 65 5.80 0.55 19.78
N ARG A 66 6.69 1.14 20.58
CA ARG A 66 7.49 2.30 20.16
C ARG A 66 8.37 2.02 18.92
N ARG A 67 8.67 0.74 18.65
CA ARG A 67 9.47 0.30 17.51
C ARG A 67 8.63 0.17 16.23
N TYR A 68 7.30 0.16 16.31
CA TYR A 68 6.42 -0.02 15.15
C TYR A 68 6.03 1.31 14.51
N MET A 69 5.15 2.05 15.16
CA MET A 69 4.69 3.38 14.74
C MET A 69 4.63 4.29 15.95
N SER A 70 5.50 5.30 16.02
CA SER A 70 5.55 6.17 17.21
C SER A 70 6.22 7.50 16.92
N PHE A 71 5.90 8.48 17.75
CA PHE A 71 6.62 9.76 17.78
C PHE A 71 8.10 9.58 18.15
N TRP A 72 8.42 8.58 18.99
CA TRP A 72 9.79 8.23 19.32
C TRP A 72 10.57 7.73 18.10
N SER A 73 9.97 6.86 17.28
CA SER A 73 10.58 6.43 16.03
C SER A 73 10.83 7.63 15.11
N TRP A 74 9.87 8.54 15.00
CA TRP A 74 10.02 9.75 14.19
C TRP A 74 11.20 10.62 14.67
N LEU A 75 11.33 10.87 15.97
CA LEU A 75 12.44 11.65 16.54
C LEU A 75 13.82 11.01 16.32
N THR A 76 13.89 9.68 16.36
CA THR A 76 15.17 8.96 16.31
C THR A 76 15.58 8.52 14.90
N THR A 77 14.62 8.36 13.99
CA THR A 77 14.86 7.80 12.66
C THR A 77 14.33 8.66 11.51
N GLY A 78 13.66 9.78 11.80
CA GLY A 78 12.97 10.59 10.78
C GLY A 78 11.67 9.95 10.25
N ASN A 79 11.31 8.75 10.73
CA ASN A 79 10.17 7.98 10.25
C ASN A 79 9.21 7.62 11.38
N PHE A 80 7.94 8.05 11.27
CA PHE A 80 6.90 7.67 12.21
C PHE A 80 6.64 6.16 12.19
N VAL A 81 6.57 5.57 10.99
CA VAL A 81 6.59 4.12 10.78
C VAL A 81 8.05 3.70 10.67
N ASN A 82 8.56 2.99 11.66
CA ASN A 82 9.97 2.61 11.71
C ASN A 82 10.32 1.67 10.55
N LYS A 83 11.32 2.06 9.76
CA LYS A 83 11.75 1.32 8.57
C LYS A 83 12.14 -0.12 8.91
N GLU A 84 13.15 -0.28 9.74
CA GLU A 84 13.76 -1.59 10.03
C GLU A 84 12.78 -2.53 10.73
N PHE A 85 11.99 -2.01 11.67
CA PHE A 85 11.06 -2.83 12.40
C PHE A 85 9.83 -3.21 11.55
N SER A 86 9.17 -2.21 10.93
CA SER A 86 7.86 -2.41 10.31
C SER A 86 7.93 -3.04 8.92
N TYR A 87 8.94 -2.68 8.11
CA TYR A 87 9.07 -3.16 6.74
C TYR A 87 10.01 -4.36 6.58
N TYR A 88 10.88 -4.62 7.57
CA TYR A 88 11.80 -5.74 7.49
C TYR A 88 11.56 -6.75 8.60
N LYS A 89 11.72 -6.37 9.87
CA LYS A 89 11.65 -7.33 10.98
C LYS A 89 10.26 -7.98 11.12
N VAL A 90 9.19 -7.20 10.99
CA VAL A 90 7.83 -7.76 11.08
C VAL A 90 7.58 -8.79 9.97
N PRO A 91 7.73 -8.47 8.67
CA PRO A 91 7.41 -9.43 7.61
C PRO A 91 8.45 -10.55 7.43
N MET A 92 9.68 -10.40 7.93
CA MET A 92 10.69 -11.45 7.81
C MET A 92 10.75 -12.40 9.00
N GLU A 93 10.39 -11.93 10.21
CA GLU A 93 10.62 -12.71 11.44
C GLU A 93 9.40 -12.83 12.34
N LEU A 94 8.62 -11.75 12.54
CA LEU A 94 7.65 -11.68 13.62
C LEU A 94 6.22 -12.05 13.20
N ASP A 95 5.88 -11.77 11.95
CA ASP A 95 4.63 -12.15 11.27
C ASP A 95 4.96 -12.35 9.79
N VAL A 96 5.53 -13.52 9.48
CA VAL A 96 6.19 -13.79 8.21
C VAL A 96 5.25 -13.60 7.03
N PHE A 97 5.74 -12.86 6.03
CA PHE A 97 5.07 -12.67 4.75
C PHE A 97 5.41 -13.83 3.81
N ASP A 98 4.40 -14.38 3.17
CA ASP A 98 4.57 -15.45 2.20
C ASP A 98 4.84 -14.89 0.80
N GLN A 99 6.13 -14.75 0.50
CA GLN A 99 6.59 -14.25 -0.79
C GLN A 99 6.29 -15.24 -1.93
N ASP A 100 6.37 -16.53 -1.67
CA ASP A 100 6.16 -17.55 -2.68
C ASP A 100 4.69 -17.57 -3.10
N ALA A 101 3.77 -17.56 -2.14
CA ALA A 101 2.33 -17.44 -2.43
C ALA A 101 1.98 -16.13 -3.16
N PHE A 102 2.66 -15.01 -2.85
CA PHE A 102 2.50 -13.77 -3.59
C PHE A 102 2.91 -13.94 -5.06
N ALA A 103 4.08 -14.52 -5.32
CA ALA A 103 4.58 -14.76 -6.66
C ALA A 103 3.71 -15.75 -7.44
N GLU A 104 3.26 -16.84 -6.79
CA GLU A 104 2.38 -17.85 -7.37
C GLU A 104 0.99 -17.31 -7.73
N SER A 105 0.55 -16.20 -7.12
CA SER A 105 -0.72 -15.57 -7.50
C SER A 105 -0.75 -15.19 -8.99
N GLY A 106 0.40 -14.85 -9.57
CA GLY A 106 0.54 -14.43 -10.96
C GLY A 106 -0.20 -13.13 -11.30
N VAL A 107 -0.81 -12.48 -10.33
CA VAL A 107 -1.61 -11.26 -10.51
C VAL A 107 -0.68 -10.04 -10.55
N PRO A 108 -0.70 -9.24 -11.62
CA PRO A 108 0.05 -7.99 -11.68
C PRO A 108 -0.33 -7.05 -10.53
N PHE A 109 0.65 -6.63 -9.75
CA PHE A 109 0.48 -5.74 -8.61
C PHE A 109 1.31 -4.47 -8.80
N TYR A 110 0.63 -3.32 -8.76
CA TYR A 110 1.26 -2.01 -8.91
C TYR A 110 1.09 -1.17 -7.66
N VAL A 111 2.14 -0.45 -7.30
CA VAL A 111 2.09 0.58 -6.25
C VAL A 111 2.32 1.96 -6.85
N VAL A 112 1.60 2.95 -6.37
CA VAL A 112 1.79 4.35 -6.79
C VAL A 112 2.75 5.03 -5.84
N ALA A 113 3.75 5.72 -6.38
CA ALA A 113 4.63 6.60 -5.63
C ALA A 113 4.75 7.95 -6.34
N THR A 114 4.88 9.04 -5.60
CA THR A 114 5.02 10.39 -6.17
C THR A 114 6.49 10.71 -6.37
N ASP A 115 6.94 10.88 -7.62
CA ASP A 115 8.28 11.39 -7.93
C ASP A 115 8.37 12.85 -7.48
N ILE A 116 9.22 13.14 -6.50
CA ILE A 116 9.34 14.48 -5.92
C ILE A 116 9.96 15.52 -6.87
N LYS A 117 10.64 15.09 -7.91
CA LYS A 117 11.24 15.97 -8.92
C LYS A 117 10.19 16.51 -9.88
N THR A 118 9.22 15.68 -10.24
CA THR A 118 8.21 16.01 -11.25
C THR A 118 6.84 16.30 -10.66
N GLY A 119 6.57 15.86 -9.43
CA GLY A 119 5.26 15.89 -8.78
C GLY A 119 4.26 14.91 -9.41
N LYS A 120 4.70 14.03 -10.31
CA LYS A 120 3.84 13.08 -11.02
C LYS A 120 3.85 11.68 -10.36
N PRO A 121 2.79 10.90 -10.54
CA PRO A 121 2.78 9.52 -10.09
C PRO A 121 3.65 8.63 -10.97
N ASP A 122 4.41 7.74 -10.35
CA ASP A 122 5.02 6.57 -10.99
C ASP A 122 4.26 5.33 -10.51
N TYR A 123 3.89 4.46 -11.44
CA TYR A 123 3.22 3.18 -11.18
C TYR A 123 4.24 2.06 -11.24
N ILE A 124 4.68 1.61 -10.08
CA ILE A 124 5.78 0.66 -9.94
C ILE A 124 5.22 -0.75 -9.81
N LYS A 125 5.53 -1.62 -10.77
CA LYS A 125 5.18 -3.03 -10.70
C LYS A 125 6.01 -3.72 -9.61
N ILE A 126 5.36 -4.51 -8.76
CA ILE A 126 5.98 -5.31 -7.73
C ILE A 126 5.93 -6.77 -8.16
N ASP A 127 7.06 -7.33 -8.45
CA ASP A 127 7.24 -8.75 -8.77
C ASP A 127 7.75 -9.54 -7.56
N HIS A 128 8.54 -8.88 -6.69
CA HIS A 128 9.09 -9.48 -5.48
C HIS A 128 9.06 -8.49 -4.30
N VAL A 129 8.25 -8.78 -3.28
CA VAL A 129 7.97 -7.83 -2.18
C VAL A 129 9.24 -7.47 -1.41
N PHE A 130 10.06 -8.46 -1.01
CA PHE A 130 11.26 -8.20 -0.21
C PHE A 130 12.34 -7.42 -0.98
N GLU A 131 12.56 -7.73 -2.26
CA GLU A 131 13.54 -7.04 -3.09
C GLU A 131 13.10 -5.61 -3.45
N GLN A 132 11.78 -5.39 -3.50
CA GLN A 132 11.16 -4.11 -3.86
C GLN A 132 10.50 -3.42 -2.65
N MET A 133 10.92 -3.75 -1.43
CA MET A 133 10.34 -3.19 -0.21
C MET A 133 10.44 -1.65 -0.18
N GLU A 134 11.51 -1.08 -0.74
CA GLU A 134 11.64 0.37 -0.83
C GLU A 134 10.58 1.00 -1.76
N ALA A 135 10.07 0.30 -2.76
CA ALA A 135 8.96 0.79 -3.58
C ALA A 135 7.63 0.81 -2.78
N LEU A 136 7.37 -0.22 -1.97
CA LEU A 136 6.24 -0.26 -1.04
C LEU A 136 6.34 0.84 0.01
N ARG A 137 7.56 1.06 0.55
CA ARG A 137 7.83 2.14 1.49
C ARG A 137 7.64 3.51 0.86
N ALA A 138 8.09 3.70 -0.39
CA ALA A 138 7.91 4.93 -1.16
C ALA A 138 6.42 5.28 -1.31
N SER A 139 5.59 4.28 -1.66
CA SER A 139 4.14 4.46 -1.78
C SER A 139 3.47 4.94 -0.49
N SER A 140 4.08 4.70 0.68
CA SER A 140 3.53 5.02 2.01
C SER A 140 4.36 6.06 2.80
N ALA A 141 5.32 6.73 2.15
CA ALA A 141 6.16 7.74 2.77
C ALA A 141 5.46 9.11 2.83
N LEU A 142 4.67 9.33 3.87
CA LEU A 142 3.94 10.59 4.07
C LEU A 142 4.88 11.75 4.37
N PRO A 143 4.67 12.94 3.77
CA PRO A 143 5.42 14.14 4.10
C PRO A 143 5.41 14.47 5.59
N LEU A 144 6.49 15.05 6.08
CA LEU A 144 6.71 15.48 7.46
C LEU A 144 6.89 14.34 8.49
N VAL A 145 6.38 13.15 8.21
CA VAL A 145 6.45 12.00 9.14
C VAL A 145 7.24 10.82 8.58
N SER A 146 7.81 10.98 7.39
CA SER A 146 8.70 9.99 6.77
C SER A 146 9.81 10.69 6.01
N GLU A 147 10.97 10.04 5.93
CA GLU A 147 12.04 10.45 5.03
C GLU A 147 11.66 10.21 3.57
N ILE A 148 12.30 10.97 2.68
CA ILE A 148 12.24 10.74 1.25
C ILE A 148 12.85 9.37 0.94
N VAL A 149 12.16 8.59 0.11
CA VAL A 149 12.61 7.25 -0.27
C VAL A 149 13.32 7.30 -1.61
N GLU A 150 14.53 6.77 -1.65
CA GLU A 150 15.27 6.58 -2.90
C GLU A 150 15.02 5.17 -3.44
N TYR A 151 14.60 5.07 -4.70
CA TYR A 151 14.40 3.81 -5.38
C TYR A 151 14.73 3.94 -6.87
N LYS A 152 15.60 3.05 -7.38
CA LYS A 152 16.05 3.03 -8.78
C LYS A 152 16.49 4.40 -9.31
N GLY A 153 17.25 5.16 -8.51
CA GLY A 153 17.80 6.46 -8.88
C GLY A 153 16.82 7.64 -8.89
N LYS A 154 15.59 7.43 -8.47
CA LYS A 154 14.58 8.46 -8.25
C LYS A 154 14.27 8.63 -6.77
N ARG A 155 13.67 9.76 -6.43
CA ARG A 155 13.27 10.12 -5.05
C ARG A 155 11.76 10.23 -4.97
N TYR A 156 11.18 9.56 -3.99
CA TYR A 156 9.73 9.39 -3.88
C TYR A 156 9.18 9.77 -2.51
N MET A 157 7.90 10.14 -2.53
CA MET A 157 7.01 10.27 -1.37
C MET A 157 5.71 9.51 -1.65
N ASP A 158 4.79 9.51 -0.67
CA ASP A 158 3.49 8.81 -0.72
C ASP A 158 2.75 9.05 -2.06
N GLY A 159 2.29 7.96 -2.66
CA GLY A 159 1.59 8.00 -3.94
C GLY A 159 0.30 8.84 -3.91
N GLY A 160 -0.34 8.92 -2.75
CA GLY A 160 -1.54 9.72 -2.56
C GLY A 160 -1.37 11.23 -2.72
N LEU A 161 -0.14 11.72 -2.85
CA LEU A 161 0.11 13.13 -3.19
C LEU A 161 -0.18 13.43 -4.66
N ALA A 162 0.17 12.52 -5.56
CA ALA A 162 -0.01 12.70 -7.00
C ALA A 162 -1.27 11.99 -7.52
N ASP A 163 -1.54 10.76 -7.04
CA ASP A 163 -2.70 9.98 -7.45
C ASP A 163 -3.14 9.06 -6.30
N SER A 164 -4.12 9.51 -5.53
CA SER A 164 -4.65 8.77 -4.38
C SER A 164 -5.63 7.65 -4.75
N LEU A 165 -6.16 7.69 -5.98
CA LEU A 165 -7.18 6.76 -6.47
C LEU A 165 -6.94 6.47 -7.97
N PRO A 166 -5.98 5.60 -8.31
CA PRO A 166 -5.45 5.39 -9.65
C PRO A 166 -6.41 4.63 -10.58
N ILE A 167 -7.63 5.15 -10.78
CA ILE A 167 -8.65 4.55 -11.63
C ILE A 167 -8.22 4.66 -13.09
N ASP A 168 -7.79 5.85 -13.53
CA ASP A 168 -7.39 6.10 -14.92
C ASP A 168 -6.25 5.17 -15.36
N PHE A 169 -5.31 4.86 -14.46
CA PHE A 169 -4.25 3.90 -14.72
C PHE A 169 -4.82 2.52 -15.03
N MET A 170 -5.77 2.04 -14.24
CA MET A 170 -6.39 0.73 -14.43
C MET A 170 -7.32 0.68 -15.65
N GLU A 171 -8.03 1.76 -15.96
CA GLU A 171 -8.89 1.84 -17.16
C GLU A 171 -8.07 1.67 -18.44
N ASN A 172 -6.81 2.13 -18.46
CA ASN A 172 -5.88 1.94 -19.58
C ASN A 172 -5.30 0.52 -19.68
N MET A 173 -5.58 -0.39 -18.73
CA MET A 173 -5.06 -1.75 -18.69
C MET A 173 -6.04 -2.83 -19.19
N GLU A 174 -7.10 -2.47 -19.89
CA GLU A 174 -8.05 -3.38 -20.52
C GLU A 174 -8.74 -4.36 -19.56
N PHE A 175 -9.22 -3.90 -18.41
CA PHE A 175 -10.10 -4.65 -17.53
C PHE A 175 -11.57 -4.43 -17.92
N ASP A 176 -12.39 -5.50 -17.88
CA ASP A 176 -13.82 -5.42 -18.15
C ASP A 176 -14.59 -4.72 -17.02
N LYS A 177 -14.08 -4.84 -15.78
CA LYS A 177 -14.65 -4.24 -14.57
C LYS A 177 -13.57 -3.82 -13.61
N LEU A 178 -13.85 -2.74 -12.87
CA LEU A 178 -13.02 -2.30 -11.75
C LEU A 178 -13.79 -2.41 -10.44
N ILE A 179 -13.14 -2.98 -9.44
CA ILE A 179 -13.56 -2.90 -8.06
C ILE A 179 -12.68 -1.84 -7.39
N VAL A 180 -13.31 -0.85 -6.78
CA VAL A 180 -12.62 0.26 -6.12
C VAL A 180 -12.92 0.22 -4.63
N VAL A 181 -11.89 0.03 -3.80
CA VAL A 181 -12.01 0.04 -2.34
C VAL A 181 -11.59 1.41 -1.81
N LEU A 182 -12.57 2.14 -1.31
CA LEU A 182 -12.37 3.48 -0.75
C LEU A 182 -12.14 3.40 0.77
N THR A 183 -11.25 4.25 1.27
CA THR A 183 -10.99 4.42 2.70
C THR A 183 -11.77 5.58 3.32
N ARG A 184 -12.57 6.27 2.50
CA ARG A 184 -13.41 7.41 2.90
C ARG A 184 -14.85 7.20 2.48
N PRO A 185 -15.82 7.75 3.21
CA PRO A 185 -17.22 7.70 2.79
C PRO A 185 -17.42 8.49 1.50
N LYS A 186 -18.37 8.04 0.67
CA LYS A 186 -18.76 8.74 -0.56
C LYS A 186 -19.17 10.18 -0.24
N GLY A 187 -18.61 11.14 -0.99
CA GLY A 187 -18.88 12.56 -0.77
C GLY A 187 -18.04 13.22 0.33
N CYS A 188 -17.06 12.53 0.90
CA CYS A 188 -16.11 13.14 1.82
C CYS A 188 -15.31 14.24 1.11
N LEU A 189 -15.54 15.48 1.51
CA LEU A 189 -14.77 16.63 1.02
C LEU A 189 -13.44 16.71 1.77
N LEU A 190 -12.34 16.72 1.04
CA LEU A 190 -11.01 17.00 1.58
C LEU A 190 -10.83 18.52 1.64
N TYR A 191 -10.96 19.10 2.83
CA TYR A 191 -10.64 20.51 3.04
C TYR A 191 -9.12 20.79 2.98
N THR A 192 -8.25 19.79 3.00
CA THR A 192 -6.81 19.94 3.20
C THR A 192 -5.93 19.42 2.07
N SER A 193 -6.48 18.85 1.01
CA SER A 193 -5.72 18.45 -0.17
C SER A 193 -6.52 18.78 -1.43
N PRO A 194 -6.06 19.72 -2.27
CA PRO A 194 -6.57 19.83 -3.61
C PRO A 194 -6.07 18.62 -4.40
N SER A 195 -6.83 17.52 -4.38
CA SER A 195 -6.64 16.49 -5.39
C SER A 195 -7.19 17.06 -6.69
N PRO A 196 -6.40 17.22 -7.74
CA PRO A 196 -6.95 17.50 -9.06
C PRO A 196 -7.86 16.33 -9.41
N ARG A 197 -9.07 16.65 -9.80
CA ARG A 197 -9.99 15.71 -10.43
C ARG A 197 -9.71 15.68 -11.91
#